data_139bf74e1f9cee7640676f0b03422711
#
_entry.id   139bf74e1f9cee7640676f0b03422711
#
_cell.length_a   1.000
_cell.length_b   1.000
_cell.length_c   1.000
_cell.angle_alpha   90.00
_cell.angle_beta   90.00
_cell.angle_gamma   90.00
#
_symmetry.space_group_name_H-M   'P 1'
#
loop_
_entity.id
_entity.type
_entity.pdbx_description
1 polymer ?
#
loop_
_entity_poly.entity_id
_entity_poly.type
_entity_poly.pdbx_seq_one_letter_code
_entity_poly.pdbx_strand_id
1 'polypeptide(L)'
;MTEYTSVAEVKKESGETQLRNVDLNLLTVFDAVMQMQNVTRAAELLGMSQPAVSNAVSRLKVMFNDELFVRFGRGIQPTARAKQLFGPVRQALQLVHNELPSAGFEPGSSERVFNLAVSSPLDIRLTDKIIEQVKLHSENIDVNIQSYMNSHIEHNLKYQETDFAISYNRFDKPDYSHHLLFNDQLSLVAARNHPRIQYSVTEKQIFTEQHAVVSLDLIDSFSSPYYENNELLRAIVYQGTNLVSVLNIVSKTELVAIAPKWLIQLYSHVLPIQEVQLPWDKVSRPAFLIWHEACTRDKGHQWMKALLTQFTHHM
;
A
#
# COMPACT_ATOMS: atom_id res chain seq x y z
N MET A 1 27.96 -36.77 -60.42
CA MET A 1 28.40 -35.39 -60.18
C MET A 1 27.25 -34.67 -59.53
N THR A 2 27.25 -34.56 -58.25
CA THR A 2 26.24 -33.84 -57.46
C THR A 2 26.94 -33.15 -56.31
N GLU A 3 27.01 -31.84 -56.41
CA GLU A 3 27.68 -30.96 -55.44
C GLU A 3 26.87 -30.92 -54.14
N TYR A 4 27.54 -31.16 -53.04
CA TYR A 4 27.05 -30.92 -51.69
C TYR A 4 27.31 -29.46 -51.33
N THR A 5 26.24 -28.68 -51.20
CA THR A 5 26.28 -27.32 -50.72
C THR A 5 26.35 -27.34 -49.20
N SER A 6 27.44 -26.79 -48.66
CA SER A 6 27.71 -26.58 -47.23
C SER A 6 26.64 -25.69 -46.62
N VAL A 7 25.94 -26.20 -45.60
CA VAL A 7 25.06 -25.42 -44.73
C VAL A 7 25.94 -24.72 -43.70
N ALA A 8 26.07 -23.41 -43.84
CA ALA A 8 26.75 -22.56 -42.85
C ALA A 8 25.97 -22.59 -41.52
N GLU A 9 26.63 -23.02 -40.45
CA GLU A 9 26.18 -22.91 -39.08
C GLU A 9 25.99 -21.43 -38.72
N VAL A 10 24.74 -21.00 -38.58
CA VAL A 10 24.41 -19.73 -37.95
C VAL A 10 24.67 -19.90 -36.46
N LYS A 11 25.82 -19.41 -35.98
CA LYS A 11 26.05 -19.19 -34.54
C LYS A 11 24.98 -18.27 -34.01
N LYS A 12 24.02 -18.81 -33.24
CA LYS A 12 23.19 -18.05 -32.33
C LYS A 12 24.07 -17.46 -31.24
N GLU A 13 24.38 -16.18 -31.32
CA GLU A 13 24.83 -15.41 -30.17
C GLU A 13 23.63 -15.28 -29.22
N SER A 14 23.49 -16.23 -28.31
CA SER A 14 22.66 -16.11 -27.13
C SER A 14 23.33 -15.12 -26.18
N GLY A 15 22.92 -13.88 -26.23
CA GLY A 15 23.36 -12.84 -25.29
C GLY A 15 22.80 -13.09 -23.88
N GLU A 16 23.03 -14.25 -23.30
CA GLU A 16 22.79 -14.51 -21.88
C GLU A 16 23.85 -13.78 -21.08
N THR A 17 23.54 -12.62 -20.54
CA THR A 17 24.38 -11.95 -19.55
C THR A 17 24.43 -12.87 -18.32
N GLN A 18 25.54 -13.56 -18.14
CA GLN A 18 25.69 -14.48 -17.00
C GLN A 18 25.79 -13.66 -15.71
N LEU A 19 25.00 -14.03 -14.70
CA LEU A 19 24.94 -13.37 -13.38
C LEU A 19 26.34 -13.14 -12.76
N ARG A 20 27.33 -14.02 -13.04
CA ARG A 20 28.74 -13.85 -12.61
C ARG A 20 29.42 -12.58 -13.13
N ASN A 21 28.89 -11.97 -14.19
CA ASN A 21 29.40 -10.73 -14.76
C ASN A 21 28.69 -9.48 -14.21
N VAL A 22 27.69 -9.67 -13.33
CA VAL A 22 26.95 -8.59 -12.70
C VAL A 22 27.65 -8.19 -11.40
N ASP A 23 28.09 -6.94 -11.33
CA ASP A 23 28.65 -6.36 -10.11
C ASP A 23 27.48 -5.97 -9.17
N LEU A 24 27.25 -6.78 -8.14
CA LEU A 24 26.16 -6.55 -7.17
C LEU A 24 26.27 -5.21 -6.44
N ASN A 25 27.50 -4.66 -6.31
CA ASN A 25 27.67 -3.32 -5.72
C ASN A 25 27.03 -2.22 -6.56
N LEU A 26 26.88 -2.42 -7.88
CA LEU A 26 26.16 -1.49 -8.73
C LEU A 26 24.66 -1.47 -8.41
N LEU A 27 24.08 -2.59 -7.96
CA LEU A 27 22.68 -2.67 -7.59
C LEU A 27 22.38 -1.88 -6.32
N THR A 28 23.30 -1.84 -5.35
CA THR A 28 23.14 -1.00 -4.14
C THR A 28 23.20 0.49 -4.50
N VAL A 29 24.09 0.87 -5.45
CA VAL A 29 24.12 2.24 -5.96
C VAL A 29 22.83 2.58 -6.72
N PHE A 30 22.32 1.66 -7.54
CA PHE A 30 21.07 1.84 -8.25
C PHE A 30 19.91 2.09 -7.27
N ASP A 31 19.78 1.27 -6.23
CA ASP A 31 18.73 1.41 -5.21
C ASP A 31 18.80 2.78 -4.51
N ALA A 32 19.99 3.19 -4.05
CA ALA A 32 20.19 4.48 -3.40
C ALA A 32 19.86 5.67 -4.32
N VAL A 33 20.27 5.60 -5.59
CA VAL A 33 19.98 6.68 -6.55
C VAL A 33 18.50 6.75 -6.91
N MET A 34 17.81 5.62 -6.99
CA MET A 34 16.35 5.56 -7.18
C MET A 34 15.61 6.22 -6.02
N GLN A 35 16.02 5.95 -4.78
CA GLN A 35 15.39 6.52 -3.58
C GLN A 35 15.64 8.03 -3.48
N MET A 36 16.88 8.46 -3.64
CA MET A 36 17.27 9.86 -3.43
C MET A 36 16.96 10.78 -4.61
N GLN A 37 16.86 10.25 -5.82
CA GLN A 37 16.74 11.00 -7.09
C GLN A 37 17.75 12.16 -7.21
N ASN A 38 18.87 11.98 -6.52
CA ASN A 38 19.98 12.93 -6.44
C ASN A 38 21.29 12.19 -6.19
N VAL A 39 22.25 12.33 -7.11
CA VAL A 39 23.52 11.62 -7.04
C VAL A 39 24.36 11.99 -5.82
N THR A 40 24.34 13.27 -5.42
CA THR A 40 25.09 13.75 -4.25
C THR A 40 24.52 13.16 -2.96
N ARG A 41 23.20 13.19 -2.77
CA ARG A 41 22.54 12.58 -1.60
C ARG A 41 22.70 11.05 -1.58
N ALA A 42 22.65 10.39 -2.74
CA ALA A 42 22.91 8.95 -2.82
C ALA A 42 24.37 8.62 -2.42
N ALA A 43 25.32 9.50 -2.78
CA ALA A 43 26.73 9.34 -2.39
C ALA A 43 26.90 9.49 -0.86
N GLU A 44 26.25 10.47 -0.25
CA GLU A 44 26.22 10.66 1.22
C GLU A 44 25.63 9.43 1.92
N LEU A 45 24.47 8.94 1.45
CA LEU A 45 23.80 7.73 1.99
C LEU A 45 24.73 6.49 1.94
N LEU A 46 25.48 6.33 0.86
CA LEU A 46 26.35 5.17 0.65
C LEU A 46 27.75 5.33 1.27
N GLY A 47 28.09 6.48 1.85
CA GLY A 47 29.45 6.78 2.29
C GLY A 47 30.48 6.81 1.14
N MET A 48 30.05 7.12 -0.09
CA MET A 48 30.85 7.15 -1.31
C MET A 48 31.11 8.58 -1.78
N SER A 49 32.13 8.77 -2.61
CA SER A 49 32.29 10.05 -3.30
C SER A 49 31.29 10.20 -4.45
N GLN A 50 30.81 11.41 -4.71
CA GLN A 50 29.89 11.69 -5.82
C GLN A 50 30.44 11.24 -7.20
N PRO A 51 31.74 11.40 -7.52
CA PRO A 51 32.30 10.84 -8.75
C PRO A 51 32.22 9.30 -8.82
N ALA A 52 32.39 8.61 -7.68
CA ALA A 52 32.27 7.13 -7.63
C ALA A 52 30.84 6.69 -7.93
N VAL A 53 29.82 7.35 -7.36
CA VAL A 53 28.41 7.07 -7.66
C VAL A 53 28.09 7.38 -9.13
N SER A 54 28.57 8.51 -9.67
CA SER A 54 28.38 8.84 -11.09
C SER A 54 28.99 7.80 -12.04
N ASN A 55 30.17 7.27 -11.70
CA ASN A 55 30.81 6.21 -12.46
C ASN A 55 30.02 4.89 -12.38
N ALA A 56 29.54 4.54 -11.19
CA ALA A 56 28.66 3.37 -10.99
C ALA A 56 27.38 3.48 -11.81
N VAL A 57 26.74 4.66 -11.83
CA VAL A 57 25.55 4.93 -12.68
C VAL A 57 25.90 4.75 -14.17
N SER A 58 27.07 5.19 -14.62
CA SER A 58 27.51 5.00 -16.01
C SER A 58 27.67 3.51 -16.34
N ARG A 59 28.21 2.72 -15.43
CA ARG A 59 28.33 1.25 -15.57
C ARG A 59 26.95 0.57 -15.57
N LEU A 60 26.00 1.03 -14.74
CA LEU A 60 24.62 0.55 -14.72
C LEU A 60 23.92 0.80 -16.07
N LYS A 61 24.12 1.95 -16.70
CA LYS A 61 23.59 2.24 -18.05
C LYS A 61 24.06 1.21 -19.07
N VAL A 62 25.32 0.88 -19.05
CA VAL A 62 25.89 -0.16 -19.95
C VAL A 62 25.30 -1.53 -19.62
N MET A 63 25.22 -1.90 -18.33
CA MET A 63 24.74 -3.20 -17.88
C MET A 63 23.28 -3.45 -18.27
N PHE A 64 22.40 -2.43 -18.13
CA PHE A 64 20.97 -2.54 -18.45
C PHE A 64 20.62 -2.05 -19.86
N ASN A 65 21.61 -1.57 -20.62
CA ASN A 65 21.42 -0.97 -21.94
C ASN A 65 20.31 0.09 -21.97
N ASP A 66 20.30 0.96 -20.94
CA ASP A 66 19.31 2.04 -20.76
C ASP A 66 19.94 3.21 -20.02
N GLU A 67 19.50 4.43 -20.31
CA GLU A 67 19.96 5.64 -19.61
C GLU A 67 19.66 5.62 -18.10
N LEU A 68 18.68 4.86 -17.65
CA LEU A 68 18.17 4.68 -16.30
C LEU A 68 17.76 5.99 -15.61
N PHE A 69 18.54 7.05 -15.76
CA PHE A 69 18.28 8.37 -15.16
C PHE A 69 18.50 9.47 -16.17
N VAL A 70 17.56 10.41 -16.22
CA VAL A 70 17.64 11.63 -17.06
C VAL A 70 17.72 12.85 -16.16
N ARG A 71 18.38 13.91 -16.64
CA ARG A 71 18.51 15.15 -15.89
C ARG A 71 17.15 15.86 -15.79
N PHE A 72 16.75 16.26 -14.59
CA PHE A 72 15.52 16.98 -14.35
C PHE A 72 15.73 18.07 -13.30
N GLY A 73 15.68 19.32 -13.69
CA GLY A 73 15.93 20.45 -12.80
C GLY A 73 17.34 20.39 -12.15
N ARG A 74 17.38 20.42 -10.83
CA ARG A 74 18.61 20.29 -10.02
C ARG A 74 18.95 18.84 -9.63
N GLY A 75 18.14 17.87 -10.07
CA GLY A 75 18.30 16.46 -9.75
C GLY A 75 18.25 15.58 -11.00
N ILE A 76 17.86 14.35 -10.78
CA ILE A 76 17.68 13.32 -11.82
C ILE A 76 16.31 12.66 -11.65
N GLN A 77 15.75 12.18 -12.76
CA GLN A 77 14.49 11.45 -12.78
C GLN A 77 14.71 10.07 -13.39
N PRO A 78 14.15 8.99 -12.82
CA PRO A 78 14.28 7.65 -13.36
C PRO A 78 13.47 7.48 -14.65
N THR A 79 14.04 6.72 -15.60
CA THR A 79 13.35 6.28 -16.83
C THR A 79 12.27 5.26 -16.51
N ALA A 80 11.39 4.97 -17.49
CA ALA A 80 10.42 3.88 -17.35
C ALA A 80 11.10 2.52 -17.06
N ARG A 81 12.26 2.27 -17.68
CA ARG A 81 13.07 1.06 -17.46
C ARG A 81 13.60 1.01 -16.02
N ALA A 82 14.16 2.11 -15.52
CA ALA A 82 14.63 2.18 -14.14
C ALA A 82 13.51 1.91 -13.15
N LYS A 83 12.31 2.46 -13.36
CA LYS A 83 11.14 2.16 -12.53
C LYS A 83 10.76 0.68 -12.54
N GLN A 84 10.79 0.02 -13.70
CA GLN A 84 10.54 -1.42 -13.81
C GLN A 84 11.59 -2.28 -13.10
N LEU A 85 12.85 -1.84 -13.09
CA LEU A 85 13.97 -2.56 -12.46
C LEU A 85 14.01 -2.36 -10.95
N PHE A 86 13.46 -1.26 -10.44
CA PHE A 86 13.59 -0.86 -9.04
C PHE A 86 13.08 -1.93 -8.06
N GLY A 87 11.83 -2.38 -8.23
CA GLY A 87 11.25 -3.41 -7.40
C GLY A 87 12.05 -4.72 -7.39
N PRO A 88 12.32 -5.36 -8.54
CA PRO A 88 13.11 -6.58 -8.60
C PRO A 88 14.52 -6.47 -8.01
N VAL A 89 15.22 -5.35 -8.25
CA VAL A 89 16.56 -5.11 -7.68
C VAL A 89 16.49 -4.99 -6.17
N ARG A 90 15.56 -4.19 -5.66
CA ARG A 90 15.37 -4.00 -4.22
C ARG A 90 15.03 -5.32 -3.51
N GLN A 91 14.16 -6.13 -4.09
CA GLN A 91 13.82 -7.45 -3.57
C GLN A 91 15.06 -8.37 -3.50
N ALA A 92 15.88 -8.39 -4.56
CA ALA A 92 17.11 -9.20 -4.58
C ALA A 92 18.10 -8.76 -3.49
N LEU A 93 18.32 -7.44 -3.34
CA LEU A 93 19.18 -6.88 -2.30
C LEU A 93 18.66 -7.21 -0.90
N GLN A 94 17.35 -7.12 -0.68
CA GLN A 94 16.73 -7.43 0.61
C GLN A 94 16.86 -8.91 0.97
N LEU A 95 16.67 -9.82 0.01
CA LEU A 95 16.86 -11.26 0.24
C LEU A 95 18.30 -11.57 0.67
N VAL A 96 19.29 -10.95 0.02
CA VAL A 96 20.69 -11.10 0.42
C VAL A 96 20.95 -10.48 1.80
N HIS A 97 20.44 -9.27 2.03
CA HIS A 97 20.61 -8.56 3.32
C HIS A 97 20.06 -9.36 4.50
N ASN A 98 18.91 -10.00 4.35
CA ASN A 98 18.26 -10.77 5.40
C ASN A 98 19.06 -12.02 5.85
N GLU A 99 19.94 -12.52 5.01
CA GLU A 99 20.80 -13.68 5.29
C GLU A 99 22.17 -13.29 5.86
N LEU A 100 22.50 -11.98 5.92
CA LEU A 100 23.77 -11.51 6.49
C LEU A 100 23.74 -11.59 8.03
N PRO A 101 24.80 -12.17 8.68
CA PRO A 101 24.83 -12.34 10.13
C PRO A 101 24.78 -11.04 10.94
N SER A 102 25.15 -9.92 10.36
CA SER A 102 25.21 -8.59 10.98
C SER A 102 23.95 -7.74 10.79
N ALA A 103 22.89 -8.29 10.18
CA ALA A 103 21.65 -7.56 9.90
C ALA A 103 20.79 -7.41 11.16
N GLY A 104 21.33 -6.79 12.23
CA GLY A 104 20.57 -6.28 13.36
C GLY A 104 19.79 -5.04 12.95
N PHE A 105 18.53 -4.94 13.34
CA PHE A 105 17.75 -3.70 13.21
C PHE A 105 17.67 -3.03 14.58
N GLU A 106 18.26 -1.83 14.66
CA GLU A 106 18.22 -0.98 15.86
C GLU A 106 17.40 0.26 15.56
N PRO A 107 16.17 0.39 16.10
CA PRO A 107 15.28 1.51 15.79
C PRO A 107 15.91 2.87 16.05
N GLY A 108 16.68 3.02 17.15
CA GLY A 108 17.28 4.27 17.56
C GLY A 108 18.35 4.85 16.61
N SER A 109 18.94 4.01 15.75
CA SER A 109 19.99 4.41 14.80
C SER A 109 19.60 4.21 13.34
N SER A 110 18.43 3.65 13.08
CA SER A 110 17.96 3.36 11.72
C SER A 110 17.39 4.62 11.05
N GLU A 111 17.79 4.88 9.82
CA GLU A 111 17.23 5.92 8.93
C GLU A 111 16.27 5.32 7.89
N ARG A 112 15.70 4.15 8.18
CA ARG A 112 14.80 3.45 7.27
C ARG A 112 13.51 4.23 7.06
N VAL A 113 13.04 4.27 5.81
CA VAL A 113 11.72 4.77 5.45
C VAL A 113 10.79 3.58 5.24
N PHE A 114 9.67 3.54 5.98
CA PHE A 114 8.62 2.54 5.79
C PHE A 114 7.49 3.12 4.94
N ASN A 115 7.10 2.41 3.91
CA ASN A 115 6.00 2.78 3.02
C ASN A 115 4.75 1.97 3.36
N LEU A 116 3.68 2.63 3.77
CA LEU A 116 2.41 2.01 4.12
C LEU A 116 1.30 2.46 3.17
N ALA A 117 0.44 1.54 2.78
CA ALA A 117 -0.83 1.84 2.12
C ALA A 117 -1.97 1.57 3.11
N VAL A 118 -2.75 2.58 3.45
CA VAL A 118 -3.85 2.45 4.41
C VAL A 118 -5.15 2.81 3.71
N SER A 119 -6.07 1.84 3.61
CA SER A 119 -7.34 2.09 2.92
C SER A 119 -8.27 3.01 3.72
N SER A 120 -9.05 3.80 3.00
CA SER A 120 -10.08 4.63 3.62
C SER A 120 -11.28 3.76 4.07
N PRO A 121 -11.84 3.98 5.28
CA PRO A 121 -11.57 5.07 6.22
C PRO A 121 -10.51 4.76 7.29
N LEU A 122 -9.79 3.64 7.21
CA LEU A 122 -8.78 3.27 8.22
C LEU A 122 -7.65 4.30 8.33
N ASP A 123 -7.35 4.99 7.23
CA ASP A 123 -6.39 6.11 7.19
C ASP A 123 -6.76 7.20 8.21
N ILE A 124 -8.03 7.55 8.34
CA ILE A 124 -8.51 8.55 9.31
C ILE A 124 -8.30 8.08 10.76
N ARG A 125 -8.42 6.76 10.99
CA ARG A 125 -8.33 6.17 12.32
C ARG A 125 -6.91 5.90 12.80
N LEU A 126 -6.00 5.58 11.87
CA LEU A 126 -4.72 4.97 12.19
C LEU A 126 -3.50 5.86 11.92
N THR A 127 -3.59 6.79 10.95
CA THR A 127 -2.40 7.51 10.45
C THR A 127 -1.70 8.31 11.56
N ASP A 128 -2.45 9.08 12.35
CA ASP A 128 -1.92 9.86 13.46
C ASP A 128 -1.21 8.98 14.49
N LYS A 129 -1.83 7.87 14.87
CA LYS A 129 -1.27 6.90 15.82
C LYS A 129 -0.03 6.20 15.28
N ILE A 130 -0.02 5.82 14.00
CA ILE A 130 1.17 5.22 13.38
C ILE A 130 2.35 6.18 13.45
N ILE A 131 2.14 7.44 13.06
CA ILE A 131 3.18 8.46 13.10
C ILE A 131 3.68 8.68 14.53
N GLU A 132 2.76 8.82 15.49
CA GLU A 132 3.10 8.99 16.91
C GLU A 132 3.92 7.81 17.43
N GLN A 133 3.47 6.57 17.23
CA GLN A 133 4.15 5.38 17.71
C GLN A 133 5.56 5.21 17.11
N VAL A 134 5.74 5.49 15.82
CA VAL A 134 7.07 5.43 15.19
C VAL A 134 7.99 6.48 15.82
N LYS A 135 7.53 7.73 16.00
CA LYS A 135 8.34 8.80 16.61
C LYS A 135 8.69 8.56 18.08
N LEU A 136 7.84 7.86 18.83
CA LEU A 136 8.14 7.45 20.21
C LEU A 136 9.33 6.46 20.30
N HIS A 137 9.56 5.65 19.25
CA HIS A 137 10.61 4.63 19.22
C HIS A 137 11.87 5.06 18.45
N SER A 138 11.75 5.99 17.52
CA SER A 138 12.87 6.50 16.72
C SER A 138 12.57 7.87 16.12
N GLU A 139 13.53 8.79 16.25
CA GLU A 139 13.46 10.10 15.61
C GLU A 139 13.86 10.05 14.12
N ASN A 140 14.66 9.05 13.72
CA ASN A 140 15.27 8.96 12.41
C ASN A 140 14.49 8.06 11.43
N ILE A 141 13.56 7.24 11.93
CA ILE A 141 12.70 6.42 11.07
C ILE A 141 11.57 7.29 10.52
N ASP A 142 11.43 7.29 9.20
CA ASP A 142 10.34 7.95 8.51
C ASP A 142 9.27 6.95 8.04
N VAL A 143 8.03 7.45 7.93
CA VAL A 143 6.89 6.68 7.42
C VAL A 143 6.20 7.47 6.32
N ASN A 144 6.10 6.87 5.13
CA ASN A 144 5.28 7.38 4.04
C ASN A 144 3.95 6.64 4.04
N ILE A 145 2.84 7.33 4.28
CA ILE A 145 1.51 6.74 4.32
C ILE A 145 0.72 7.22 3.10
N GLN A 146 0.23 6.27 2.30
CA GLN A 146 -0.69 6.52 1.19
C GLN A 146 -2.09 6.09 1.61
N SER A 147 -3.04 7.02 1.53
CA SER A 147 -4.43 6.81 1.97
C SER A 147 -5.34 6.18 0.90
N TYR A 148 -4.79 5.45 -0.03
CA TYR A 148 -5.55 4.73 -1.05
C TYR A 148 -4.83 3.46 -1.49
N MET A 149 -5.62 2.48 -1.94
CA MET A 149 -5.12 1.30 -2.62
C MET A 149 -5.35 1.42 -4.12
N ASN A 150 -4.30 1.25 -4.89
CA ASN A 150 -4.37 1.26 -6.36
C ASN A 150 -4.30 -0.18 -6.91
N SER A 151 -4.52 -0.33 -8.21
CA SER A 151 -4.46 -1.64 -8.92
C SER A 151 -3.09 -2.32 -8.86
N HIS A 152 -2.06 -1.61 -8.40
CA HIS A 152 -0.70 -2.11 -8.29
C HIS A 152 -0.30 -2.48 -6.87
N ILE A 153 -1.21 -2.42 -5.90
CA ILE A 153 -0.86 -2.65 -4.49
C ILE A 153 -0.20 -4.02 -4.24
N GLU A 154 -0.68 -5.06 -4.91
CA GLU A 154 -0.05 -6.38 -4.84
C GLU A 154 1.37 -6.36 -5.41
N HIS A 155 1.57 -5.72 -6.56
CA HIS A 155 2.88 -5.52 -7.14
C HIS A 155 3.80 -4.72 -6.20
N ASN A 156 3.29 -3.63 -5.63
CA ASN A 156 4.07 -2.78 -4.74
C ASN A 156 4.49 -3.52 -3.46
N LEU A 157 3.64 -4.36 -2.89
CA LEU A 157 3.99 -5.22 -1.75
C LEU A 157 5.01 -6.29 -2.16
N LYS A 158 4.81 -6.95 -3.32
CA LYS A 158 5.72 -7.98 -3.82
C LYS A 158 7.13 -7.45 -4.05
N TYR A 159 7.26 -6.24 -4.59
CA TYR A 159 8.54 -5.61 -4.88
C TYR A 159 9.01 -4.62 -3.81
N GLN A 160 8.35 -4.63 -2.66
CA GLN A 160 8.71 -3.82 -1.48
C GLN A 160 8.74 -2.30 -1.75
N GLU A 161 7.98 -1.85 -2.74
CA GLU A 161 7.66 -0.42 -2.92
C GLU A 161 6.68 0.06 -1.82
N THR A 162 5.90 -0.88 -1.28
CA THR A 162 5.08 -0.74 -0.07
C THR A 162 5.46 -1.87 0.88
N ASP A 163 5.77 -1.55 2.14
CA ASP A 163 6.13 -2.54 3.16
C ASP A 163 4.88 -3.23 3.72
N PHE A 164 3.83 -2.46 4.00
CA PHE A 164 2.57 -2.96 4.54
C PHE A 164 1.37 -2.31 3.88
N ALA A 165 0.30 -3.08 3.75
CA ALA A 165 -1.04 -2.56 3.48
C ALA A 165 -1.94 -2.77 4.70
N ILE A 166 -2.81 -1.80 5.01
CA ILE A 166 -3.85 -1.92 6.03
C ILE A 166 -5.20 -1.75 5.34
N SER A 167 -6.04 -2.78 5.39
CA SER A 167 -7.29 -2.84 4.65
C SER A 167 -8.35 -3.68 5.37
N TYR A 168 -9.61 -3.45 5.03
CA TYR A 168 -10.70 -4.35 5.36
C TYR A 168 -10.76 -5.60 4.47
N ASN A 169 -10.08 -5.60 3.35
CA ASN A 169 -9.98 -6.74 2.44
C ASN A 169 -8.59 -7.36 2.56
N ARG A 170 -8.49 -8.68 2.50
CA ARG A 170 -7.23 -9.41 2.49
C ARG A 170 -6.95 -9.95 1.09
N PHE A 171 -5.69 -10.24 0.81
CA PHE A 171 -5.32 -10.91 -0.43
C PHE A 171 -5.26 -12.42 -0.17
N ASP A 172 -6.18 -13.17 -0.75
CA ASP A 172 -6.23 -14.63 -0.65
C ASP A 172 -5.26 -15.29 -1.65
N LYS A 173 -3.96 -14.96 -1.53
CA LYS A 173 -2.88 -15.52 -2.35
C LYS A 173 -1.76 -16.03 -1.44
N PRO A 174 -1.08 -17.14 -1.79
CA PRO A 174 -0.11 -17.80 -0.90
C PRO A 174 1.12 -16.94 -0.58
N ASP A 175 1.47 -15.98 -1.43
CA ASP A 175 2.65 -15.11 -1.25
C ASP A 175 2.40 -13.94 -0.29
N TYR A 176 1.16 -13.77 0.21
CA TYR A 176 0.79 -12.69 1.11
C TYR A 176 0.34 -13.21 2.46
N SER A 177 0.99 -12.72 3.49
CA SER A 177 0.56 -12.91 4.87
C SER A 177 -0.32 -11.78 5.34
N HIS A 178 -1.19 -12.07 6.29
CA HIS A 178 -2.04 -11.08 6.92
C HIS A 178 -2.17 -11.33 8.43
N HIS A 179 -2.42 -10.27 9.17
CA HIS A 179 -2.72 -10.30 10.60
C HIS A 179 -3.99 -9.49 10.86
N LEU A 180 -4.92 -10.08 11.62
CA LEU A 180 -6.13 -9.37 12.06
C LEU A 180 -5.74 -8.31 13.09
N LEU A 181 -5.99 -7.04 12.80
CA LEU A 181 -5.73 -5.94 13.72
C LEU A 181 -6.89 -5.77 14.73
N PHE A 182 -8.09 -5.62 14.21
CA PHE A 182 -9.31 -5.45 15.00
C PHE A 182 -10.56 -5.70 14.13
N ASN A 183 -11.73 -5.68 14.80
CA ASN A 183 -13.03 -5.74 14.11
C ASN A 183 -13.80 -4.44 14.36
N ASP A 184 -14.09 -3.71 13.30
CA ASP A 184 -14.94 -2.52 13.36
C ASP A 184 -16.41 -2.91 13.40
N GLN A 185 -17.13 -2.39 14.38
CA GLN A 185 -18.58 -2.49 14.41
C GLN A 185 -19.19 -1.54 13.37
N LEU A 186 -20.23 -2.01 12.69
CA LEU A 186 -20.92 -1.26 11.65
C LEU A 186 -22.31 -0.84 12.13
N SER A 187 -22.74 0.32 11.66
CA SER A 187 -24.08 0.85 11.85
C SER A 187 -24.60 1.45 10.54
N LEU A 188 -25.89 1.60 10.44
CA LEU A 188 -26.49 2.44 9.42
C LEU A 188 -26.34 3.91 9.85
N VAL A 189 -26.13 4.79 8.89
CA VAL A 189 -26.12 6.24 9.10
C VAL A 189 -27.22 6.89 8.28
N ALA A 190 -27.94 7.82 8.88
CA ALA A 190 -28.98 8.64 8.26
C ALA A 190 -28.83 10.09 8.68
N ALA A 191 -29.49 11.02 7.99
CA ALA A 191 -29.61 12.39 8.47
C ALA A 191 -30.30 12.40 9.85
N ARG A 192 -29.92 13.34 10.73
CA ARG A 192 -30.48 13.43 12.08
C ARG A 192 -31.99 13.59 12.09
N ASN A 193 -32.56 14.28 11.10
CA ASN A 193 -33.99 14.52 10.92
C ASN A 193 -34.56 13.69 9.76
N HIS A 194 -34.02 12.50 9.52
CA HIS A 194 -34.53 11.61 8.47
C HIS A 194 -36.04 11.29 8.71
N PRO A 195 -36.91 11.44 7.70
CA PRO A 195 -38.35 11.38 7.93
C PRO A 195 -38.88 10.00 8.30
N ARG A 196 -38.17 8.94 7.96
CA ARG A 196 -38.62 7.53 8.12
C ARG A 196 -37.73 6.69 9.02
N ILE A 197 -36.49 7.08 9.21
CA ILE A 197 -35.47 6.29 9.94
C ILE A 197 -35.02 7.04 11.17
N GLN A 198 -35.21 6.39 12.35
CA GLN A 198 -34.73 6.91 13.64
C GLN A 198 -34.35 5.76 14.56
N TYR A 199 -33.21 5.86 15.25
CA TYR A 199 -32.64 4.94 16.25
C TYR A 199 -32.39 3.51 15.77
N SER A 200 -33.36 2.85 15.16
CA SER A 200 -33.28 1.49 14.65
C SER A 200 -34.00 1.36 13.32
N VAL A 201 -33.66 0.35 12.58
CA VAL A 201 -34.20 0.05 11.25
C VAL A 201 -34.54 -1.43 11.15
N THR A 202 -35.61 -1.75 10.45
CA THR A 202 -35.93 -3.14 10.07
C THR A 202 -35.20 -3.51 8.77
N GLU A 203 -34.99 -4.79 8.54
CA GLU A 203 -34.41 -5.29 7.30
C GLU A 203 -35.18 -4.80 6.07
N LYS A 204 -36.53 -4.84 6.11
CA LYS A 204 -37.39 -4.32 5.05
C LYS A 204 -37.12 -2.84 4.75
N GLN A 205 -36.91 -2.01 5.76
CA GLN A 205 -36.61 -0.59 5.57
C GLN A 205 -35.25 -0.41 4.89
N ILE A 206 -34.20 -1.18 5.26
CA ILE A 206 -32.90 -1.12 4.59
C ILE A 206 -33.03 -1.39 3.08
N PHE A 207 -33.81 -2.38 2.69
CA PHE A 207 -34.01 -2.71 1.27
C PHE A 207 -34.90 -1.72 0.51
N THR A 208 -35.71 -0.92 1.22
CA THR A 208 -36.63 0.07 0.60
C THR A 208 -36.09 1.48 0.57
N GLU A 209 -35.11 1.81 1.44
CA GLU A 209 -34.46 3.12 1.43
C GLU A 209 -33.45 3.23 0.29
N GLN A 210 -33.16 4.46 -0.10
CA GLN A 210 -32.13 4.76 -1.10
C GLN A 210 -30.77 4.92 -0.43
N HIS A 211 -29.74 4.38 -1.05
CA HIS A 211 -28.42 4.27 -0.47
C HIS A 211 -27.38 5.17 -1.15
N ALA A 212 -26.50 5.74 -0.32
CA ALA A 212 -25.24 6.34 -0.72
C ALA A 212 -24.10 5.40 -0.34
N VAL A 213 -23.18 5.11 -1.26
CA VAL A 213 -22.11 4.12 -1.06
C VAL A 213 -20.75 4.66 -1.51
N VAL A 214 -19.69 4.06 -1.04
CA VAL A 214 -18.36 4.18 -1.69
C VAL A 214 -18.43 3.41 -3.00
N SER A 215 -17.90 3.99 -4.08
CA SER A 215 -17.95 3.38 -5.41
C SER A 215 -17.52 1.91 -5.39
N LEU A 216 -18.36 1.05 -5.96
CA LEU A 216 -18.14 -0.40 -5.96
C LEU A 216 -16.99 -0.82 -6.90
N ASP A 217 -16.66 0.03 -7.86
CA ASP A 217 -15.56 -0.20 -8.81
C ASP A 217 -14.16 0.06 -8.21
N LEU A 218 -14.10 0.62 -7.01
CA LEU A 218 -12.82 0.80 -6.32
C LEU A 218 -12.31 -0.55 -5.81
N ILE A 219 -11.03 -0.82 -6.04
CA ILE A 219 -10.38 -2.10 -5.70
C ILE A 219 -10.55 -2.49 -4.23
N ASP A 220 -10.56 -1.49 -3.34
CA ASP A 220 -10.74 -1.69 -1.90
C ASP A 220 -11.98 -0.93 -1.43
N SER A 221 -13.10 -1.08 -2.14
CA SER A 221 -14.35 -0.43 -1.78
C SER A 221 -14.85 -0.93 -0.44
N PHE A 222 -15.04 0.01 0.49
CA PHE A 222 -15.66 -0.29 1.77
C PHE A 222 -17.07 -0.86 1.60
N SER A 223 -17.81 -0.38 0.62
CA SER A 223 -19.23 -0.73 0.45
C SER A 223 -19.45 -2.07 -0.27
N SER A 224 -18.55 -2.47 -1.15
CA SER A 224 -18.72 -3.63 -2.05
C SER A 224 -19.30 -4.88 -1.36
N PRO A 225 -18.78 -5.38 -0.22
CA PRO A 225 -19.29 -6.61 0.40
C PRO A 225 -20.75 -6.54 0.88
N TYR A 226 -21.29 -5.34 1.10
CA TYR A 226 -22.67 -5.17 1.60
C TYR A 226 -23.70 -5.03 0.47
N TYR A 227 -23.22 -4.71 -0.74
CA TYR A 227 -24.07 -4.39 -1.88
C TYR A 227 -23.93 -5.41 -3.03
N GLU A 228 -23.32 -6.57 -2.78
CA GLU A 228 -23.26 -7.67 -3.73
C GLU A 228 -24.62 -8.31 -4.01
N ASN A 229 -25.58 -8.13 -3.09
CA ASN A 229 -26.95 -8.58 -3.29
C ASN A 229 -27.68 -7.66 -4.28
N ASN A 230 -28.26 -8.25 -5.34
CA ASN A 230 -28.96 -7.53 -6.42
C ASN A 230 -30.09 -6.60 -5.93
N GLU A 231 -30.71 -6.86 -4.79
CA GLU A 231 -31.76 -6.00 -4.24
C GLU A 231 -31.19 -4.67 -3.72
N LEU A 232 -30.09 -4.71 -2.97
CA LEU A 232 -29.41 -3.50 -2.48
C LEU A 232 -28.73 -2.72 -3.60
N LEU A 233 -28.21 -3.38 -4.64
CA LEU A 233 -27.66 -2.71 -5.81
C LEU A 233 -28.65 -1.76 -6.47
N ARG A 234 -29.92 -2.14 -6.54
CA ARG A 234 -31.00 -1.32 -7.13
C ARG A 234 -31.34 -0.08 -6.30
N ALA A 235 -31.02 -0.10 -5.02
CA ALA A 235 -31.27 1.00 -4.10
C ALA A 235 -30.16 2.06 -4.11
N ILE A 236 -29.03 1.82 -4.80
CA ILE A 236 -27.91 2.78 -4.87
C ILE A 236 -28.30 3.96 -5.75
N VAL A 237 -28.24 5.16 -5.17
CA VAL A 237 -28.50 6.44 -5.87
C VAL A 237 -27.25 7.29 -5.98
N TYR A 238 -26.31 7.15 -5.03
CA TYR A 238 -25.07 7.91 -5.02
C TYR A 238 -23.87 7.00 -4.76
N GLN A 239 -22.82 7.23 -5.53
CA GLN A 239 -21.51 6.57 -5.35
C GLN A 239 -20.44 7.66 -5.16
N GLY A 240 -19.83 7.69 -3.99
CA GLY A 240 -18.73 8.61 -3.65
C GLY A 240 -17.36 7.94 -3.72
N THR A 241 -16.29 8.71 -3.64
CA THR A 241 -14.91 8.20 -3.65
C THR A 241 -14.44 7.68 -2.29
N ASN A 242 -15.07 8.12 -1.18
CA ASN A 242 -14.74 7.73 0.19
C ASN A 242 -15.96 7.91 1.10
N LEU A 243 -15.90 7.31 2.30
CA LEU A 243 -17.00 7.38 3.27
C LEU A 243 -17.30 8.78 3.79
N VAL A 244 -16.32 9.68 3.90
CA VAL A 244 -16.56 11.05 4.35
C VAL A 244 -17.46 11.81 3.37
N SER A 245 -17.22 11.64 2.07
CA SER A 245 -18.10 12.18 1.03
C SER A 245 -19.50 11.62 1.13
N VAL A 246 -19.62 10.30 1.38
CA VAL A 246 -20.91 9.62 1.58
C VAL A 246 -21.64 10.20 2.80
N LEU A 247 -20.97 10.34 3.96
CA LEU A 247 -21.56 10.93 5.17
C LEU A 247 -22.05 12.36 4.95
N ASN A 248 -21.29 13.17 4.19
CA ASN A 248 -21.69 14.52 3.87
C ASN A 248 -22.97 14.57 2.99
N ILE A 249 -23.13 13.66 2.05
CA ILE A 249 -24.34 13.55 1.24
C ILE A 249 -25.52 13.06 2.09
N VAL A 250 -25.33 12.00 2.88
CA VAL A 250 -26.34 11.48 3.81
C VAL A 250 -26.85 12.57 4.75
N SER A 251 -25.97 13.45 5.24
CA SER A 251 -26.35 14.52 6.17
C SER A 251 -27.35 15.53 5.60
N LYS A 252 -27.47 15.60 4.28
CA LYS A 252 -28.27 16.63 3.54
C LYS A 252 -29.41 16.02 2.72
N THR A 253 -29.57 14.71 2.75
CA THR A 253 -30.54 13.99 1.92
C THR A 253 -31.31 12.96 2.74
N GLU A 254 -32.24 12.26 2.12
CA GLU A 254 -32.93 11.11 2.69
C GLU A 254 -32.20 9.77 2.36
N LEU A 255 -30.95 9.83 1.90
CA LEU A 255 -30.16 8.63 1.66
C LEU A 255 -29.62 8.07 2.97
N VAL A 256 -29.41 6.76 3.00
CA VAL A 256 -28.75 6.06 4.10
C VAL A 256 -27.46 5.42 3.63
N ALA A 257 -26.56 5.11 4.57
CA ALA A 257 -25.32 4.40 4.26
C ALA A 257 -24.93 3.45 5.39
N ILE A 258 -24.12 2.44 5.08
CA ILE A 258 -23.47 1.60 6.09
C ILE A 258 -22.05 2.15 6.30
N ALA A 259 -21.66 2.37 7.55
CA ALA A 259 -20.35 2.88 7.90
C ALA A 259 -19.86 2.32 9.25
N PRO A 260 -18.54 2.36 9.53
CA PRO A 260 -18.04 2.05 10.85
C PRO A 260 -18.64 2.97 11.91
N LYS A 261 -19.06 2.38 13.03
CA LYS A 261 -19.68 3.11 14.14
C LYS A 261 -18.79 4.25 14.64
N TRP A 262 -17.50 4.02 14.80
CA TRP A 262 -16.54 5.04 15.23
C TRP A 262 -16.49 6.25 14.28
N LEU A 263 -16.63 6.01 12.96
CA LEU A 263 -16.62 7.09 11.96
C LEU A 263 -17.89 7.93 12.04
N ILE A 264 -19.05 7.27 12.22
CA ILE A 264 -20.32 7.97 12.41
C ILE A 264 -20.25 8.85 13.67
N GLN A 265 -19.75 8.30 14.77
CA GLN A 265 -19.59 9.04 16.04
C GLN A 265 -18.64 10.23 15.86
N LEU A 266 -17.50 10.06 15.22
CA LEU A 266 -16.53 11.13 14.93
C LEU A 266 -17.20 12.30 14.17
N TYR A 267 -17.94 11.97 13.11
CA TYR A 267 -18.56 13.00 12.26
C TYR A 267 -19.92 13.51 12.76
N SER A 268 -20.59 12.86 13.70
CA SER A 268 -21.87 13.32 14.29
C SER A 268 -21.76 14.65 15.03
N HIS A 269 -20.54 15.06 15.42
CA HIS A 269 -20.27 16.35 16.05
C HIS A 269 -20.23 17.51 15.04
N VAL A 270 -19.98 17.23 13.77
CA VAL A 270 -19.83 18.26 12.72
C VAL A 270 -20.89 18.16 11.61
N LEU A 271 -21.47 16.99 11.42
CA LEU A 271 -22.54 16.75 10.45
C LEU A 271 -23.85 16.42 11.16
N PRO A 272 -25.02 16.86 10.65
CA PRO A 272 -26.31 16.51 11.19
C PRO A 272 -26.72 15.07 10.82
N ILE A 273 -25.95 14.09 11.28
CA ILE A 273 -26.19 12.66 11.09
C ILE A 273 -26.53 11.98 12.40
N GLN A 274 -27.13 10.80 12.31
CA GLN A 274 -27.43 9.91 13.43
C GLN A 274 -26.92 8.49 13.14
N GLU A 275 -26.47 7.82 14.18
CA GLU A 275 -26.23 6.38 14.18
C GLU A 275 -27.57 5.65 14.30
N VAL A 276 -27.78 4.65 13.45
CA VAL A 276 -29.00 3.83 13.43
C VAL A 276 -28.58 2.37 13.57
N GLN A 277 -29.18 1.66 14.53
CA GLN A 277 -28.87 0.26 14.76
C GLN A 277 -29.35 -0.61 13.58
N LEU A 278 -28.45 -1.43 13.05
CA LEU A 278 -28.78 -2.43 12.05
C LEU A 278 -29.62 -3.58 12.67
N PRO A 279 -30.48 -4.22 11.88
CA PRO A 279 -31.36 -5.29 12.40
C PRO A 279 -30.62 -6.62 12.59
N TRP A 280 -29.39 -6.72 12.11
CA TRP A 280 -28.57 -7.92 12.22
C TRP A 280 -27.64 -7.82 13.43
N ASP A 281 -27.49 -8.93 14.15
CA ASP A 281 -26.60 -8.99 15.30
C ASP A 281 -25.12 -8.89 14.87
N LYS A 282 -24.38 -8.04 15.58
CA LYS A 282 -22.91 -7.94 15.51
C LYS A 282 -22.34 -7.80 14.09
N VAL A 283 -22.93 -6.93 13.28
CA VAL A 283 -22.33 -6.61 11.98
C VAL A 283 -20.97 -5.95 12.22
N SER A 284 -19.92 -6.65 11.87
CA SER A 284 -18.55 -6.16 12.03
C SER A 284 -17.73 -6.41 10.79
N ARG A 285 -16.68 -5.64 10.62
CA ARG A 285 -15.73 -5.80 9.53
C ARG A 285 -14.30 -5.90 10.05
N PRO A 286 -13.58 -6.99 9.73
CA PRO A 286 -12.20 -7.16 10.14
C PRO A 286 -11.28 -6.21 9.38
N ALA A 287 -10.33 -5.60 10.07
CA ALA A 287 -9.22 -4.84 9.49
C ALA A 287 -7.94 -5.67 9.60
N PHE A 288 -7.19 -5.73 8.50
CA PHE A 288 -6.00 -6.56 8.38
C PHE A 288 -4.76 -5.72 8.10
N LEU A 289 -3.65 -6.11 8.70
CA LEU A 289 -2.31 -5.77 8.27
C LEU A 289 -1.84 -6.84 7.28
N ILE A 290 -1.36 -6.43 6.11
CA ILE A 290 -1.02 -7.30 4.99
C ILE A 290 0.41 -7.01 4.54
N TRP A 291 1.20 -8.04 4.23
CA TRP A 291 2.56 -7.92 3.70
C TRP A 291 2.91 -9.10 2.79
N HIS A 292 3.97 -8.97 2.01
CA HIS A 292 4.48 -10.06 1.19
C HIS A 292 5.45 -10.94 2.00
N GLU A 293 5.39 -12.27 1.84
CA GLU A 293 6.18 -13.25 2.57
C GLU A 293 7.70 -13.03 2.49
N ALA A 294 8.19 -12.48 1.40
CA ALA A 294 9.62 -12.16 1.23
C ALA A 294 10.18 -11.24 2.32
N CYS A 295 9.31 -10.43 2.99
CA CYS A 295 9.72 -9.50 4.05
C CYS A 295 9.76 -10.13 5.44
N THR A 296 9.29 -11.38 5.60
CA THR A 296 9.06 -11.99 6.92
C THR A 296 10.35 -12.13 7.74
N ARG A 297 11.51 -12.27 7.10
CA ARG A 297 12.82 -12.39 7.77
C ARG A 297 13.52 -11.05 8.03
N ASP A 298 13.08 -9.96 7.41
CA ASP A 298 13.62 -8.62 7.60
C ASP A 298 13.35 -8.14 9.03
N LYS A 299 14.40 -7.81 9.77
CA LYS A 299 14.30 -7.39 11.18
C LYS A 299 13.58 -6.06 11.36
N GLY A 300 13.80 -5.11 10.46
CA GLY A 300 13.08 -3.83 10.46
C GLY A 300 11.59 -4.02 10.17
N HIS A 301 11.27 -4.88 9.21
CA HIS A 301 9.89 -5.24 8.90
C HIS A 301 9.21 -5.95 10.10
N GLN A 302 9.92 -6.88 10.77
CA GLN A 302 9.42 -7.55 11.99
C GLN A 302 9.14 -6.53 13.11
N TRP A 303 10.04 -5.57 13.30
CA TRP A 303 9.86 -4.50 14.29
C TRP A 303 8.64 -3.63 13.96
N MET A 304 8.53 -3.14 12.72
CA MET A 304 7.37 -2.32 12.31
C MET A 304 6.06 -3.11 12.42
N LYS A 305 6.05 -4.39 12.02
CA LYS A 305 4.89 -5.27 12.20
C LYS A 305 4.49 -5.37 13.69
N ALA A 306 5.45 -5.61 14.58
CA ALA A 306 5.18 -5.69 16.02
C ALA A 306 4.60 -4.37 16.54
N LEU A 307 5.16 -3.22 16.12
CA LEU A 307 4.66 -1.91 16.47
C LEU A 307 3.22 -1.72 16.02
N LEU A 308 2.91 -1.98 14.75
CA LEU A 308 1.57 -1.82 14.18
C LEU A 308 0.54 -2.74 14.83
N THR A 309 0.93 -3.96 15.22
CA THR A 309 0.03 -4.90 15.89
C THR A 309 -0.21 -4.55 17.36
N GLN A 310 0.80 -4.03 18.05
CA GLN A 310 0.71 -3.75 19.49
C GLN A 310 -0.30 -2.65 19.82
N PHE A 311 -0.26 -1.51 19.14
CA PHE A 311 -1.16 -0.40 19.47
C PHE A 311 -2.61 -0.63 19.00
N THR A 312 -2.83 -1.52 18.03
CA THR A 312 -4.17 -1.84 17.54
C THR A 312 -4.94 -2.80 18.45
N HIS A 313 -4.27 -3.52 19.36
CA HIS A 313 -4.93 -4.38 20.36
C HIS A 313 -5.78 -3.60 21.38
N HIS A 314 -5.56 -2.30 21.53
CA HIS A 314 -6.27 -1.43 22.48
C HIS A 314 -7.39 -0.61 21.83
N MET A 315 -7.75 -0.90 20.57
CA MET A 315 -8.80 -0.25 19.80
C MET A 315 -10.08 -1.07 19.77
#